data_f463c6cd8c3b475fcbc704f9f8507e09
#
_entry.id   f463c6cd8c3b475fcbc704f9f8507e09
#
_cell.length_a   1.000
_cell.length_b   1.000
_cell.length_c   1.000
_cell.angle_alpha   90.00
_cell.angle_beta   90.00
_cell.angle_gamma   90.00
#
_symmetry.space_group_name_H-M   'P 1'
#
loop_
_entity.id
_entity.type
_entity.pdbx_description
1 polymer ?
#
loop_
_entity_poly.entity_id
_entity_poly.type
_entity_poly.pdbx_seq_one_letter_code
_entity_poly.pdbx_strand_id
1 'polypeptide(L)'
;MKICLFGKNLTNLILSQVLIKKGISVHLYHQKKNKLAKINYNRTIGLSFENIKFLKKYDLDVEKIGQKISKIFLYKNDSKETFLKFDNKNSLFFIVKNHLLFDSVYKKLKKRKDFKESNIKKDSDYLKLLKKKDFQFFVNSETNNIINKKFFFQNIKKDYKSTSYISVIDHQKLKNNTSVQIFTKGGPLAFLPISNSKTSLVYSVNNKLEINENEFKELVKKYNKFYKIKKFSKVDKFKLNFFLS
;
A
#
# COMPACT_ATOMS: atom_id res chain seq x y z
N MET A 1 -8.50 28.31 7.75
CA MET A 1 -8.68 27.69 6.42
C MET A 1 -9.27 26.31 6.58
N LYS A 2 -10.19 25.89 5.71
CA LYS A 2 -10.86 24.59 5.76
C LYS A 2 -10.83 23.92 4.39
N ILE A 3 -10.39 22.68 4.33
CA ILE A 3 -10.27 21.90 3.09
C ILE A 3 -11.21 20.71 3.11
N CYS A 4 -11.86 20.46 1.97
CA CYS A 4 -12.70 19.28 1.73
C CYS A 4 -11.91 18.21 0.98
N LEU A 5 -11.88 16.98 1.51
CA LEU A 5 -11.25 15.82 0.87
C LEU A 5 -12.32 14.81 0.49
N PHE A 6 -12.29 14.31 -0.73
CA PHE A 6 -13.15 13.20 -1.19
C PHE A 6 -12.37 11.91 -1.27
N GLY A 7 -12.83 10.90 -0.51
CA GLY A 7 -12.26 9.56 -0.47
C GLY A 7 -11.55 9.21 0.82
N LYS A 8 -12.00 8.13 1.47
CA LYS A 8 -11.37 7.57 2.67
C LYS A 8 -10.32 6.53 2.28
N ASN A 9 -9.15 7.01 1.93
CA ASN A 9 -7.98 6.19 1.60
C ASN A 9 -6.72 6.71 2.30
N LEU A 10 -5.64 5.95 2.22
CA LEU A 10 -4.40 6.28 2.92
C LEU A 10 -3.83 7.64 2.51
N THR A 11 -3.91 7.99 1.23
CA THR A 11 -3.43 9.28 0.69
C THR A 11 -4.11 10.45 1.38
N ASN A 12 -5.45 10.46 1.41
CA ASN A 12 -6.20 11.53 2.06
C ASN A 12 -6.04 11.55 3.59
N LEU A 13 -5.85 10.39 4.23
CA LEU A 13 -5.58 10.37 5.67
C LEU A 13 -4.22 10.98 5.99
N ILE A 14 -3.17 10.65 5.24
CA ILE A 14 -1.85 11.27 5.41
C ILE A 14 -1.90 12.76 5.09
N LEU A 15 -2.55 13.16 3.99
CA LEU A 15 -2.76 14.56 3.64
C LEU A 15 -3.50 15.31 4.76
N SER A 16 -4.56 14.71 5.34
CA SER A 16 -5.28 15.28 6.48
C SER A 16 -4.35 15.56 7.67
N GLN A 17 -3.49 14.61 8.00
CA GLN A 17 -2.54 14.77 9.10
C GLN A 17 -1.54 15.90 8.83
N VAL A 18 -1.05 16.00 7.60
CA VAL A 18 -0.14 17.08 7.17
C VAL A 18 -0.82 18.45 7.25
N LEU A 19 -2.03 18.58 6.73
CA LEU A 19 -2.81 19.82 6.73
C LEU A 19 -3.14 20.28 8.15
N ILE A 20 -3.60 19.38 9.01
CA ILE A 20 -3.95 19.69 10.40
C ILE A 20 -2.72 20.14 11.17
N LYS A 21 -1.56 19.55 10.95
CA LYS A 21 -0.30 20.02 11.56
C LYS A 21 0.13 21.42 11.11
N LYS A 22 -0.41 21.88 9.97
CA LYS A 22 -0.22 23.25 9.47
C LYS A 22 -1.35 24.20 9.88
N GLY A 23 -2.22 23.82 10.82
CA GLY A 23 -3.34 24.64 11.31
C GLY A 23 -4.54 24.72 10.35
N ILE A 24 -4.65 23.76 9.41
CA ILE A 24 -5.73 23.72 8.41
C ILE A 24 -6.74 22.66 8.83
N SER A 25 -8.02 23.07 8.99
CA SER A 25 -9.11 22.15 9.29
C SER A 25 -9.47 21.30 8.07
N VAL A 26 -9.75 20.04 8.29
CA VAL A 26 -10.07 19.08 7.23
C VAL A 26 -11.43 18.45 7.45
N HIS A 27 -12.23 18.38 6.39
CA HIS A 27 -13.47 17.61 6.35
C HIS A 27 -13.37 16.54 5.26
N LEU A 28 -13.30 15.28 5.70
CA LEU A 28 -13.22 14.12 4.82
C LEU A 28 -14.63 13.60 4.51
N TYR A 29 -14.96 13.51 3.23
CA TYR A 29 -16.21 12.92 2.75
C TYR A 29 -15.93 11.65 1.97
N HIS A 30 -16.74 10.61 2.17
CA HIS A 30 -16.64 9.37 1.42
C HIS A 30 -17.99 8.64 1.34
N GLN A 31 -18.16 7.84 0.33
CA GLN A 31 -19.31 6.95 0.26
C GLN A 31 -19.17 5.80 1.26
N LYS A 32 -20.24 5.51 1.99
CA LYS A 32 -20.31 4.28 2.79
C LYS A 32 -20.39 3.10 1.81
N LYS A 33 -19.29 2.41 1.61
CA LYS A 33 -19.30 1.20 0.79
C LYS A 33 -20.20 0.18 1.47
N ASN A 34 -21.34 -0.16 0.85
CA ASN A 34 -22.32 -1.13 1.34
C ASN A 34 -21.79 -2.59 1.39
N LYS A 35 -20.64 -2.83 0.80
CA LYS A 35 -19.87 -4.07 0.99
C LYS A 35 -18.55 -3.67 1.60
N LEU A 36 -18.23 -4.19 2.76
CA LEU A 36 -16.89 -4.19 3.32
C LEU A 36 -15.94 -4.58 2.18
N ALA A 37 -15.30 -3.58 1.56
CA ALA A 37 -14.19 -3.86 0.68
C ALA A 37 -13.25 -4.67 1.56
N LYS A 38 -13.09 -5.96 1.27
CA LYS A 38 -12.28 -6.87 2.09
C LYS A 38 -10.94 -6.18 2.29
N ILE A 39 -10.69 -5.80 3.56
CA ILE A 39 -9.39 -5.22 3.93
C ILE A 39 -8.36 -6.25 3.53
N ASN A 40 -7.51 -5.90 2.61
CA ASN A 40 -6.45 -6.81 2.21
C ASN A 40 -5.31 -6.76 3.24
N TYR A 41 -5.36 -7.71 4.17
CA TYR A 41 -4.38 -7.82 5.25
C TYR A 41 -2.99 -8.25 4.77
N ASN A 42 -2.88 -8.79 3.56
CA ASN A 42 -1.60 -9.24 2.97
C ASN A 42 -0.85 -8.10 2.28
N ARG A 43 -1.54 -7.01 1.91
CA ARG A 43 -0.92 -5.90 1.19
C ARG A 43 0.08 -5.16 2.06
N THR A 44 1.29 -5.02 1.53
CA THR A 44 2.39 -4.27 2.15
C THR A 44 2.77 -3.06 1.29
N ILE A 45 3.45 -2.11 1.91
CA ILE A 45 4.03 -0.95 1.25
C ILE A 45 5.48 -0.79 1.72
N GLY A 46 6.39 -0.54 0.79
CA GLY A 46 7.77 -0.16 1.08
C GLY A 46 7.87 1.36 1.23
N LEU A 47 8.42 1.82 2.32
CA LEU A 47 8.64 3.24 2.60
C LEU A 47 10.13 3.52 2.67
N SER A 48 10.63 4.40 1.80
CA SER A 48 12.02 4.84 1.82
C SER A 48 12.33 5.59 3.12
N PHE A 49 13.61 5.71 3.43
CA PHE A 49 14.07 6.43 4.62
C PHE A 49 13.58 7.89 4.63
N GLU A 50 13.57 8.56 3.47
CA GLU A 50 13.07 9.92 3.35
C GLU A 50 11.55 10.02 3.59
N ASN A 51 10.78 9.04 3.10
CA ASN A 51 9.35 8.97 3.41
C ASN A 51 9.10 8.76 4.91
N ILE A 52 9.93 7.97 5.59
CA ILE A 52 9.84 7.79 7.05
C ILE A 52 10.11 9.10 7.76
N LYS A 53 11.18 9.83 7.41
CA LYS A 53 11.48 11.16 7.97
C LYS A 53 10.32 12.13 7.76
N PHE A 54 9.76 12.16 6.54
CA PHE A 54 8.61 12.98 6.21
C PHE A 54 7.41 12.64 7.11
N LEU A 55 7.05 11.37 7.22
CA LEU A 55 5.91 10.93 8.04
C LEU A 55 6.14 11.26 9.54
N LYS A 56 7.35 11.07 10.03
CA LYS A 56 7.74 11.39 11.42
C LYS A 56 7.59 12.87 11.73
N LYS A 57 7.91 13.77 10.79
CA LYS A 57 7.68 15.23 10.92
C LYS A 57 6.21 15.56 11.19
N TYR A 58 5.29 14.72 10.73
CA TYR A 58 3.85 14.87 10.94
C TYR A 58 3.31 13.91 12.02
N ASP A 59 4.15 13.49 12.96
CA ASP A 59 3.82 12.60 14.07
C ASP A 59 3.31 11.21 13.65
N LEU A 60 3.67 10.74 12.49
CA LEU A 60 3.35 9.39 12.03
C LEU A 60 4.59 8.51 12.22
N ASP A 61 4.68 7.86 13.37
CA ASP A 61 5.80 6.98 13.72
C ASP A 61 5.60 5.59 13.11
N VAL A 62 6.05 5.45 11.88
CA VAL A 62 5.92 4.23 11.08
C VAL A 62 6.93 3.16 11.51
N GLU A 63 8.02 3.55 12.16
CA GLU A 63 9.06 2.62 12.63
C GLU A 63 8.50 1.60 13.64
N LYS A 64 7.48 2.00 14.42
CA LYS A 64 6.81 1.13 15.41
C LYS A 64 5.96 0.01 14.78
N ILE A 65 5.52 0.18 13.54
CA ILE A 65 4.60 -0.74 12.86
C ILE A 65 5.23 -1.38 11.61
N GLY A 66 6.45 -0.98 11.28
CA GLY A 66 7.18 -1.43 10.10
C GLY A 66 8.35 -2.35 10.43
N GLN A 67 8.70 -3.22 9.49
CA GLN A 67 9.91 -4.03 9.54
C GLN A 67 11.05 -3.30 8.83
N LYS A 68 12.12 -3.03 9.56
CA LYS A 68 13.35 -2.42 9.02
C LYS A 68 14.06 -3.37 8.07
N ILE A 69 14.41 -2.86 6.89
CA ILE A 69 15.20 -3.58 5.88
C ILE A 69 16.54 -2.89 5.73
N SER A 70 17.60 -3.60 6.01
CA SER A 70 18.98 -3.11 5.86
C SER A 70 19.70 -3.70 4.66
N LYS A 71 19.15 -4.78 4.08
CA LYS A 71 19.76 -5.48 2.94
C LYS A 71 18.72 -5.77 1.86
N ILE A 72 19.15 -5.65 0.59
CA ILE A 72 18.39 -6.10 -0.56
C ILE A 72 19.29 -7.01 -1.39
N PHE A 73 18.83 -8.21 -1.67
CA PHE A 73 19.52 -9.16 -2.53
C PHE A 73 18.69 -9.45 -3.76
N LEU A 74 19.29 -9.26 -4.92
CA LEU A 74 18.69 -9.54 -6.22
C LEU A 74 19.33 -10.79 -6.83
N TYR A 75 18.49 -11.72 -7.27
CA TYR A 75 18.90 -12.96 -7.92
C TYR A 75 18.34 -13.03 -9.33
N LYS A 76 19.14 -13.54 -10.25
CA LYS A 76 18.67 -13.95 -11.57
C LYS A 76 18.13 -15.39 -11.47
N ASN A 77 17.15 -15.71 -12.32
CA ASN A 77 16.54 -17.05 -12.39
C ASN A 77 17.56 -18.18 -12.26
N ASP A 78 17.27 -19.12 -11.37
CA ASP A 78 18.05 -20.34 -11.09
C ASP A 78 19.52 -20.12 -10.64
N SER A 79 20.00 -18.87 -10.57
CA SER A 79 21.33 -18.57 -10.05
C SER A 79 21.38 -18.76 -8.53
N LYS A 80 22.48 -19.38 -8.06
CA LYS A 80 22.79 -19.44 -6.63
C LYS A 80 23.45 -18.16 -6.15
N GLU A 81 24.01 -17.37 -7.06
CA GLU A 81 24.72 -16.13 -6.76
C GLU A 81 23.82 -14.91 -6.86
N THR A 82 23.99 -14.00 -5.93
CA THR A 82 23.38 -12.67 -5.99
C THR A 82 24.08 -11.85 -7.06
N PHE A 83 23.30 -11.35 -8.05
CA PHE A 83 23.90 -10.48 -9.05
C PHE A 83 24.00 -9.01 -8.59
N LEU A 84 23.21 -8.61 -7.58
CA LEU A 84 23.27 -7.28 -6.99
C LEU A 84 22.92 -7.31 -5.52
N LYS A 85 23.71 -6.62 -4.69
CA LYS A 85 23.52 -6.50 -3.24
C LYS A 85 23.51 -5.02 -2.85
N PHE A 86 22.54 -4.64 -2.08
CA PHE A 86 22.52 -3.37 -1.36
C PHE A 86 22.60 -3.69 0.13
N ASP A 87 23.51 -3.03 0.83
CA ASP A 87 23.66 -3.14 2.28
C ASP A 87 23.83 -1.75 2.89
N ASN A 88 23.03 -1.42 3.89
CA ASN A 88 23.15 -0.18 4.62
C ASN A 88 22.89 -0.44 6.11
N LYS A 89 23.88 -0.15 6.95
CA LYS A 89 23.81 -0.35 8.39
C LYS A 89 22.62 0.40 9.02
N ASN A 90 22.26 1.55 8.48
CA ASN A 90 21.18 2.36 9.05
C ASN A 90 19.78 1.87 8.65
N SER A 91 19.48 1.85 7.38
CA SER A 91 18.24 1.33 6.79
C SER A 91 18.20 1.68 5.31
N LEU A 92 17.68 0.79 4.47
CA LEU A 92 17.35 1.08 3.09
C LEU A 92 15.89 1.54 2.98
N PHE A 93 14.98 0.80 3.61
CA PHE A 93 13.55 1.11 3.66
C PHE A 93 12.86 0.33 4.78
N PHE A 94 11.57 0.61 4.99
CA PHE A 94 10.72 -0.14 5.91
C PHE A 94 9.58 -0.78 5.12
N ILE A 95 9.23 -2.01 5.46
CA ILE A 95 8.03 -2.67 4.95
C ILE A 95 6.95 -2.59 6.00
N VAL A 96 5.80 -2.04 5.63
CA VAL A 96 4.66 -1.81 6.51
C VAL A 96 3.43 -2.48 5.93
N LYS A 97 2.62 -3.11 6.76
CA LYS A 97 1.29 -3.57 6.35
C LYS A 97 0.39 -2.37 6.10
N ASN A 98 -0.20 -2.30 4.90
CA ASN A 98 -1.00 -1.14 4.48
C ASN A 98 -2.15 -0.82 5.44
N HIS A 99 -2.85 -1.84 5.95
CA HIS A 99 -3.94 -1.66 6.90
C HIS A 99 -3.45 -1.11 8.25
N LEU A 100 -2.27 -1.51 8.75
CA LEU A 100 -1.72 -1.00 10.01
C LEU A 100 -1.38 0.48 9.90
N LEU A 101 -0.81 0.90 8.76
CA LEU A 101 -0.53 2.31 8.51
C LEU A 101 -1.84 3.11 8.43
N PHE A 102 -2.83 2.60 7.68
CA PHE A 102 -4.15 3.22 7.59
C PHE A 102 -4.78 3.41 8.97
N ASP A 103 -4.84 2.34 9.79
CA ASP A 103 -5.46 2.35 11.11
C ASP A 103 -4.73 3.29 12.06
N SER A 104 -3.40 3.31 12.02
CA SER A 104 -2.57 4.19 12.84
C SER A 104 -2.88 5.66 12.56
N VAL A 105 -2.88 6.06 11.28
CA VAL A 105 -3.18 7.44 10.87
C VAL A 105 -4.64 7.79 11.20
N TYR A 106 -5.58 6.91 10.89
CA TYR A 106 -7.00 7.16 11.10
C TYR A 106 -7.34 7.30 12.59
N LYS A 107 -6.86 6.40 13.45
CA LYS A 107 -7.06 6.50 14.90
C LYS A 107 -6.55 7.83 15.47
N LYS A 108 -5.44 8.32 14.93
CA LYS A 108 -4.85 9.61 15.35
C LYS A 108 -5.74 10.78 14.91
N LEU A 109 -6.19 10.79 13.65
CA LEU A 109 -7.07 11.82 13.12
C LEU A 109 -8.40 11.91 13.86
N LYS A 110 -9.01 10.78 14.22
CA LYS A 110 -10.29 10.75 14.98
C LYS A 110 -10.23 11.43 16.33
N LYS A 111 -9.05 11.64 16.91
CA LYS A 111 -8.85 12.38 18.17
C LYS A 111 -8.69 13.89 17.98
N ARG A 112 -8.63 14.36 16.72
CA ARG A 112 -8.38 15.76 16.39
C ARG A 112 -9.69 16.52 16.21
N LYS A 113 -9.82 17.70 16.89
CA LYS A 113 -10.97 18.60 16.73
C LYS A 113 -11.05 19.19 15.31
N ASP A 114 -9.90 19.36 14.67
CA ASP A 114 -9.77 19.92 13.32
C ASP A 114 -10.06 18.90 12.20
N PHE A 115 -10.35 17.64 12.55
CA PHE A 115 -10.72 16.58 11.62
C PHE A 115 -12.19 16.23 11.76
N LYS A 116 -12.94 16.38 10.65
CA LYS A 116 -14.32 15.92 10.56
C LYS A 116 -14.45 14.88 9.45
N GLU A 117 -15.34 13.92 9.66
CA GLU A 117 -15.64 12.88 8.68
C GLU A 117 -17.16 12.78 8.49
N SER A 118 -17.60 12.68 7.25
CA SER A 118 -19.01 12.51 6.89
C SER A 118 -19.20 11.54 5.72
N ASN A 119 -20.33 10.84 5.74
CA ASN A 119 -20.71 9.94 4.66
C ASN A 119 -21.48 10.71 3.58
N ILE A 120 -21.20 10.38 2.31
CA ILE A 120 -21.97 10.78 1.14
C ILE A 120 -22.91 9.62 0.80
N LYS A 121 -24.19 9.94 0.60
CA LYS A 121 -25.23 8.96 0.28
C LYS A 121 -25.44 8.80 -1.22
N LYS A 122 -25.40 9.91 -1.97
CA LYS A 122 -25.71 9.97 -3.41
C LYS A 122 -24.63 10.75 -4.15
N ASP A 123 -24.44 10.47 -5.42
CA ASP A 123 -23.49 11.20 -6.28
C ASP A 123 -23.80 12.69 -6.37
N SER A 124 -25.08 13.07 -6.34
CA SER A 124 -25.50 14.49 -6.31
C SER A 124 -24.98 15.26 -5.09
N ASP A 125 -24.72 14.58 -3.98
CA ASP A 125 -24.24 15.24 -2.77
C ASP A 125 -22.80 15.77 -2.93
N TYR A 126 -21.96 15.13 -3.74
CA TYR A 126 -20.65 15.68 -4.12
C TYR A 126 -20.77 17.05 -4.77
N LEU A 127 -21.69 17.19 -5.74
CA LEU A 127 -21.89 18.44 -6.48
C LEU A 127 -22.47 19.54 -5.58
N LYS A 128 -23.34 19.19 -4.63
CA LYS A 128 -23.86 20.14 -3.62
C LYS A 128 -22.73 20.63 -2.71
N LEU A 129 -21.78 19.77 -2.35
CA LEU A 129 -20.65 20.17 -1.51
C LEU A 129 -19.74 21.18 -2.22
N LEU A 130 -19.51 21.03 -3.53
CA LEU A 130 -18.70 21.97 -4.31
C LEU A 130 -19.30 23.40 -4.35
N LYS A 131 -20.60 23.53 -4.17
CA LYS A 131 -21.27 24.84 -4.11
C LYS A 131 -21.18 25.51 -2.74
N LYS A 132 -20.70 24.79 -1.71
CA LYS A 132 -20.57 25.37 -0.36
C LYS A 132 -19.36 26.30 -0.29
N LYS A 133 -19.59 27.51 0.16
CA LYS A 133 -18.54 28.53 0.39
C LYS A 133 -17.66 28.26 1.62
N ASP A 134 -17.96 27.20 2.38
CA ASP A 134 -17.25 26.86 3.62
C ASP A 134 -15.83 26.31 3.39
N PHE A 135 -15.51 25.86 2.17
CA PHE A 135 -14.24 25.25 1.82
C PHE A 135 -13.49 26.13 0.83
N GLN A 136 -12.20 26.36 1.11
CA GLN A 136 -11.29 27.06 0.20
C GLN A 136 -10.79 26.16 -0.91
N PHE A 137 -10.62 24.85 -0.61
CA PHE A 137 -10.12 23.86 -1.58
C PHE A 137 -10.85 22.54 -1.46
N PHE A 138 -10.96 21.86 -2.60
CA PHE A 138 -11.48 20.52 -2.73
C PHE A 138 -10.40 19.62 -3.33
N VAL A 139 -10.14 18.48 -2.70
CA VAL A 139 -9.19 17.48 -3.19
C VAL A 139 -9.92 16.16 -3.40
N ASN A 140 -9.84 15.60 -4.59
CA ASN A 140 -10.44 14.31 -4.92
C ASN A 140 -9.37 13.24 -5.12
N SER A 141 -9.43 12.17 -4.35
CA SER A 141 -8.57 11.00 -4.50
C SER A 141 -9.34 9.72 -4.86
N GLU A 142 -10.61 9.88 -5.28
CA GLU A 142 -11.44 8.78 -5.76
C GLU A 142 -11.55 8.85 -7.28
N THR A 143 -11.15 7.78 -7.96
CA THR A 143 -11.14 7.71 -9.43
C THR A 143 -12.51 7.46 -10.05
N ASN A 144 -13.48 6.96 -9.28
CA ASN A 144 -14.77 6.49 -9.82
C ASN A 144 -15.99 7.31 -9.38
N ASN A 145 -15.80 8.48 -8.74
CA ASN A 145 -16.91 9.34 -8.32
C ASN A 145 -17.31 10.33 -9.42
N ILE A 146 -18.44 11.03 -9.21
CA ILE A 146 -18.97 12.02 -10.15
C ILE A 146 -18.03 13.22 -10.36
N ILE A 147 -17.21 13.57 -9.35
CA ILE A 147 -16.22 14.64 -9.45
C ILE A 147 -15.20 14.32 -10.53
N ASN A 148 -14.65 13.08 -10.49
CA ASN A 148 -13.68 12.66 -11.50
C ASN A 148 -14.28 12.68 -12.90
N LYS A 149 -15.51 12.14 -13.06
CA LYS A 149 -16.20 12.10 -14.35
C LYS A 149 -16.52 13.49 -14.92
N LYS A 150 -16.79 14.48 -14.05
CA LYS A 150 -17.24 15.79 -14.48
C LYS A 150 -16.10 16.79 -14.69
N PHE A 151 -15.02 16.71 -13.93
CA PHE A 151 -13.97 17.74 -13.91
C PHE A 151 -12.62 17.27 -14.42
N PHE A 152 -12.40 15.96 -14.55
CA PHE A 152 -11.15 15.40 -15.05
C PHE A 152 -11.39 14.74 -16.40
N PHE A 153 -11.25 15.54 -17.48
CA PHE A 153 -11.56 15.10 -18.84
C PHE A 153 -10.48 14.22 -19.47
N GLN A 154 -9.23 14.37 -19.01
CA GLN A 154 -8.13 13.56 -19.48
C GLN A 154 -7.88 12.43 -18.50
N ASN A 155 -8.20 11.23 -18.91
CA ASN A 155 -7.94 10.01 -18.13
C ASN A 155 -7.01 9.10 -18.91
N ILE A 156 -5.81 8.86 -18.38
CA ILE A 156 -4.88 7.90 -18.94
C ILE A 156 -5.04 6.60 -18.15
N LYS A 157 -5.52 5.56 -18.82
CA LYS A 157 -5.60 4.21 -18.26
C LYS A 157 -4.68 3.30 -19.04
N LYS A 158 -3.67 2.75 -18.36
CA LYS A 158 -2.76 1.77 -18.93
C LYS A 158 -2.91 0.44 -18.23
N ASP A 159 -3.28 -0.58 -18.97
CA ASP A 159 -3.23 -1.98 -18.51
C ASP A 159 -1.80 -2.48 -18.72
N TYR A 160 -1.13 -2.88 -17.64
CA TYR A 160 0.21 -3.46 -17.69
C TYR A 160 0.19 -4.92 -18.20
N LYS A 161 -0.99 -5.47 -18.47
CA LYS A 161 -1.20 -6.87 -18.86
C LYS A 161 -0.46 -7.82 -17.90
N SER A 162 -0.48 -7.48 -16.63
CA SER A 162 0.23 -8.19 -15.58
C SER A 162 -0.66 -8.37 -14.36
N THR A 163 -0.52 -9.51 -13.72
CA THR A 163 -1.22 -9.87 -12.48
C THR A 163 -0.21 -10.06 -11.36
N SER A 164 -0.51 -9.53 -10.19
CA SER A 164 0.28 -9.73 -8.98
C SER A 164 -0.42 -10.67 -8.02
N TYR A 165 0.31 -11.68 -7.57
CA TYR A 165 -0.10 -12.64 -6.53
C TYR A 165 0.58 -12.27 -5.24
N ILE A 166 -0.19 -12.14 -4.15
CA ILE A 166 0.31 -11.74 -2.84
C ILE A 166 -0.14 -12.76 -1.81
N SER A 167 0.81 -13.20 -0.98
CA SER A 167 0.55 -14.05 0.18
C SER A 167 1.51 -13.69 1.31
N VAL A 168 1.29 -14.22 2.49
CA VAL A 168 2.22 -14.15 3.61
C VAL A 168 2.59 -15.54 4.04
N ILE A 169 3.88 -15.78 4.23
CA ILE A 169 4.38 -16.99 4.87
C ILE A 169 4.69 -16.76 6.34
N ASP A 170 4.25 -17.69 7.18
CA ASP A 170 4.76 -17.87 8.53
C ASP A 170 5.93 -18.81 8.47
N HIS A 171 7.04 -18.49 9.12
CA HIS A 171 8.27 -19.25 9.10
C HIS A 171 8.94 -19.31 10.48
N GLN A 172 10.00 -20.08 10.61
CA GLN A 172 10.81 -20.11 11.82
C GLN A 172 11.37 -18.71 12.10
N LYS A 173 11.39 -18.29 13.37
CA LYS A 173 11.89 -16.98 13.79
C LYS A 173 13.38 -16.84 13.45
N LEU A 174 13.72 -15.72 12.82
CA LEU A 174 15.09 -15.36 12.45
C LEU A 174 15.25 -13.83 12.42
N LYS A 175 16.49 -13.33 12.31
CA LYS A 175 16.75 -11.90 12.06
C LYS A 175 16.37 -11.58 10.62
N ASN A 176 15.14 -11.10 10.42
CA ASN A 176 14.51 -10.93 9.11
C ASN A 176 14.60 -9.47 8.62
N ASN A 177 15.77 -9.04 8.21
CA ASN A 177 16.07 -7.68 7.77
C ASN A 177 16.57 -7.59 6.33
N THR A 178 16.48 -8.69 5.57
CA THR A 178 16.92 -8.79 4.19
C THR A 178 15.71 -8.99 3.27
N SER A 179 15.46 -8.04 2.37
CA SER A 179 14.52 -8.22 1.27
C SER A 179 15.20 -8.97 0.14
N VAL A 180 14.49 -9.91 -0.47
CA VAL A 180 15.00 -10.69 -1.58
C VAL A 180 14.08 -10.56 -2.78
N GLN A 181 14.63 -10.36 -3.96
CA GLN A 181 13.91 -10.42 -5.22
C GLN A 181 14.60 -11.35 -6.20
N ILE A 182 13.84 -12.23 -6.79
CA ILE A 182 14.30 -13.22 -7.77
C ILE A 182 13.59 -12.91 -9.09
N PHE A 183 14.36 -12.64 -10.14
CA PHE A 183 13.84 -12.46 -11.50
C PHE A 183 13.66 -13.83 -12.15
N THR A 184 12.49 -14.41 -12.00
CA THR A 184 12.15 -15.71 -12.61
C THR A 184 11.79 -15.55 -14.08
N LYS A 185 11.68 -16.65 -14.84
CA LYS A 185 11.23 -16.63 -16.24
C LYS A 185 9.82 -16.04 -16.42
N GLY A 186 8.93 -16.22 -15.44
CA GLY A 186 7.56 -15.69 -15.48
C GLY A 186 7.43 -14.25 -15.00
N GLY A 187 8.41 -13.75 -14.23
CA GLY A 187 8.39 -12.42 -13.65
C GLY A 187 9.08 -12.36 -12.27
N PRO A 188 9.11 -11.19 -11.63
CA PRO A 188 9.78 -11.02 -10.35
C PRO A 188 8.98 -11.64 -9.20
N LEU A 189 9.67 -12.45 -8.37
CA LEU A 189 9.21 -12.95 -7.09
C LEU A 189 9.97 -12.24 -5.97
N ALA A 190 9.26 -11.53 -5.10
CA ALA A 190 9.84 -10.83 -3.97
C ALA A 190 9.45 -11.47 -2.63
N PHE A 191 10.43 -11.57 -1.73
CA PHE A 191 10.29 -11.92 -0.32
C PHE A 191 10.53 -10.66 0.51
N LEU A 192 9.48 -10.14 1.11
CA LEU A 192 9.47 -8.87 1.81
C LEU A 192 9.23 -9.11 3.31
N PRO A 193 10.26 -9.06 4.16
CA PRO A 193 10.09 -9.24 5.59
C PRO A 193 9.07 -8.27 6.20
N ILE A 194 8.15 -8.79 7.01
CA ILE A 194 7.17 -8.00 7.76
C ILE A 194 7.25 -8.20 9.27
N SER A 195 7.99 -9.22 9.69
CA SER A 195 8.43 -9.45 11.07
C SER A 195 9.54 -10.51 11.09
N ASN A 196 10.07 -10.82 12.26
CA ASN A 196 11.07 -11.88 12.42
C ASN A 196 10.53 -13.30 12.14
N SER A 197 9.23 -13.48 11.99
CA SER A 197 8.58 -14.79 11.72
C SER A 197 7.60 -14.77 10.57
N LYS A 198 7.44 -13.62 9.88
CA LYS A 198 6.52 -13.48 8.76
C LYS A 198 7.16 -12.70 7.62
N THR A 199 6.93 -13.17 6.40
CA THR A 199 7.41 -12.54 5.17
C THR A 199 6.28 -12.46 4.15
N SER A 200 6.06 -11.28 3.59
CA SER A 200 5.14 -11.07 2.49
C SER A 200 5.79 -11.52 1.19
N LEU A 201 5.04 -12.23 0.38
CA LEU A 201 5.43 -12.71 -0.94
C LEU A 201 4.68 -11.89 -1.98
N VAL A 202 5.39 -11.43 -3.00
CA VAL A 202 4.79 -10.73 -4.14
C VAL A 202 5.37 -11.34 -5.41
N TYR A 203 4.51 -11.91 -6.25
CA TYR A 203 4.88 -12.43 -7.55
C TYR A 203 4.09 -11.71 -8.63
N SER A 204 4.78 -11.02 -9.54
CA SER A 204 4.15 -10.31 -10.64
C SER A 204 4.43 -11.03 -11.95
N VAL A 205 3.39 -11.38 -12.69
CA VAL A 205 3.48 -12.20 -13.89
C VAL A 205 2.64 -11.60 -15.02
N ASN A 206 3.06 -11.79 -16.26
CA ASN A 206 2.26 -11.43 -17.43
C ASN A 206 0.93 -12.21 -17.42
N ASN A 207 -0.18 -11.57 -17.79
CA ASN A 207 -1.51 -12.19 -17.77
C ASN A 207 -1.62 -13.47 -18.62
N LYS A 208 -0.75 -13.64 -19.62
CA LYS A 208 -0.67 -14.89 -20.43
C LYS A 208 -0.15 -16.09 -19.62
N LEU A 209 0.47 -15.85 -18.47
CA LEU A 209 1.07 -16.85 -17.59
C LEU A 209 0.35 -16.88 -16.22
N GLU A 210 -0.97 -16.71 -16.23
CA GLU A 210 -1.75 -16.79 -15.00
C GLU A 210 -1.59 -18.16 -14.34
N ILE A 211 -1.41 -18.14 -13.02
CA ILE A 211 -1.23 -19.35 -12.20
C ILE A 211 -2.32 -19.43 -11.14
N ASN A 212 -2.60 -20.64 -10.66
CA ASN A 212 -3.49 -20.89 -9.54
C ASN A 212 -2.74 -20.81 -8.18
N GLU A 213 -3.47 -20.96 -7.08
CA GLU A 213 -2.89 -20.86 -5.73
C GLU A 213 -1.86 -21.96 -5.44
N ASN A 214 -2.08 -23.17 -5.92
CA ASN A 214 -1.14 -24.29 -5.70
C ASN A 214 0.15 -24.10 -6.50
N GLU A 215 0.04 -23.70 -7.76
CA GLU A 215 1.19 -23.37 -8.60
C GLU A 215 2.02 -22.23 -8.02
N PHE A 216 1.35 -21.20 -7.46
CA PHE A 216 2.05 -20.14 -6.74
C PHE A 216 2.84 -20.68 -5.53
N LYS A 217 2.22 -21.54 -4.72
CA LYS A 217 2.90 -22.13 -3.55
C LYS A 217 4.09 -23.00 -3.95
N GLU A 218 3.95 -23.81 -4.99
CA GLU A 218 5.06 -24.64 -5.51
C GLU A 218 6.19 -23.77 -6.09
N LEU A 219 5.85 -22.70 -6.82
CA LEU A 219 6.82 -21.73 -7.31
C LEU A 219 7.60 -21.09 -6.13
N VAL A 220 6.89 -20.66 -5.10
CA VAL A 220 7.53 -20.10 -3.91
C VAL A 220 8.44 -21.12 -3.23
N LYS A 221 8.03 -22.38 -3.08
CA LYS A 221 8.86 -23.46 -2.50
C LYS A 221 10.11 -23.69 -3.33
N LYS A 222 10.00 -23.74 -4.65
CA LYS A 222 11.12 -23.93 -5.59
C LYS A 222 12.20 -22.86 -5.41
N TYR A 223 11.81 -21.60 -5.28
CA TYR A 223 12.73 -20.46 -5.18
C TYR A 223 13.12 -20.10 -3.73
N ASN A 224 12.43 -20.67 -2.74
CA ASN A 224 12.70 -20.37 -1.34
C ASN A 224 13.94 -21.10 -0.83
N LYS A 225 15.01 -20.33 -0.59
CA LYS A 225 16.26 -20.81 0.04
C LYS A 225 16.48 -20.16 1.42
N PHE A 226 15.54 -19.36 1.91
CA PHE A 226 15.75 -18.43 3.02
C PHE A 226 14.94 -18.78 4.26
N TYR A 227 13.80 -19.46 4.09
CA TYR A 227 12.82 -19.63 5.16
C TYR A 227 12.37 -21.08 5.33
N LYS A 228 12.34 -21.57 6.58
CA LYS A 228 11.60 -22.79 6.93
C LYS A 228 10.12 -22.43 7.06
N ILE A 229 9.37 -22.59 5.97
CA ILE A 229 7.96 -22.23 5.88
C ILE A 229 7.12 -23.17 6.74
N LYS A 230 6.25 -22.59 7.61
CA LYS A 230 5.28 -23.32 8.44
C LYS A 230 3.89 -23.28 7.83
N LYS A 231 3.49 -22.11 7.28
CA LYS A 231 2.14 -21.88 6.77
C LYS A 231 2.14 -20.79 5.69
N PHE A 232 1.26 -20.92 4.72
CA PHE A 232 0.88 -19.88 3.77
C PHE A 232 -0.45 -19.26 4.18
N SER A 233 -0.58 -17.94 4.07
CA SER A 233 -1.88 -17.30 4.07
C SER A 233 -2.59 -17.54 2.73
N LYS A 234 -3.87 -17.18 2.66
CA LYS A 234 -4.60 -17.13 1.38
C LYS A 234 -3.85 -16.29 0.37
N VAL A 235 -3.83 -16.73 -0.89
CA VAL A 235 -3.26 -15.96 -1.99
C VAL A 235 -4.29 -14.97 -2.51
N ASP A 236 -3.94 -13.69 -2.54
CA ASP A 236 -4.73 -12.63 -3.14
C ASP A 236 -4.18 -12.29 -4.52
N LYS A 237 -5.07 -12.04 -5.49
CA LYS A 237 -4.74 -11.77 -6.89
C LYS A 237 -5.18 -10.36 -7.27
N PHE A 238 -4.31 -9.60 -7.93
CA PHE A 238 -4.55 -8.23 -8.36
C PHE A 238 -4.09 -8.01 -9.80
N LYS A 239 -4.95 -7.48 -10.65
CA LYS A 239 -4.55 -6.95 -11.95
C LYS A 239 -3.81 -5.64 -11.76
N LEU A 240 -2.68 -5.48 -12.42
CA LEU A 240 -1.86 -4.28 -12.34
C LEU A 240 -2.31 -3.30 -13.44
N ASN A 241 -2.90 -2.20 -13.00
CA ASN A 241 -3.36 -1.12 -13.86
C ASN A 241 -2.77 0.21 -13.38
N PHE A 242 -2.42 1.06 -14.31
CA PHE A 242 -2.09 2.46 -14.04
C PHE A 242 -3.31 3.31 -14.42
N PHE A 243 -3.63 4.26 -13.57
CA PHE A 243 -4.68 5.23 -13.80
C PHE A 243 -4.17 6.61 -13.42
N LEU A 244 -4.25 7.56 -14.36
CA LEU A 244 -3.95 8.97 -14.17
C LEU A 244 -5.16 9.77 -14.62
N SER A 245 -5.60 10.70 -13.80
CA SER A 245 -6.68 11.66 -14.10
C SER A 245 -6.28 13.07 -13.71
#